data_254f2e81520cd1795f7ff9828e31fd0e
#
_entry.id   254f2e81520cd1795f7ff9828e31fd0e
#
_cell.length_a   1.000
_cell.length_b   1.000
_cell.length_c   1.000
_cell.angle_alpha   90.00
_cell.angle_beta   90.00
_cell.angle_gamma   90.00
#
_symmetry.space_group_name_H-M   'P 1'
#
loop_
_entity.id
_entity.type
_entity.pdbx_description
1 polymer ?
#
loop_
_entity_poly.entity_id
_entity_poly.type
_entity_poly.pdbx_seq_one_letter_code
_entity_poly.pdbx_strand_id
1 'polypeptide(L)'
;MRRPSLLVSVRCADEVASAIEGGAEIIDVKEPLHGSLGMASPETLAACSAAVPEHHLWTLAGGELLDRRKRMDGSEDGDTTSPRATVFLPELKRLPYAVKFGLSQCRDTEWTGVFHDVAASLPVNVRAIPVAYADWQAAGSPDVPAVLNAANLYGWSTVLVDTFDKAESGSLLDLVSIKTLQDWVAQASRHGVDVVLAGRLSIEDVPAVSACEPMAVAVRSAVCIGGRNGRVDTRLVQMVASQCHDSSLNSRKKSIVGN
;
A
#
# COMPACT_ATOMS: atom_id res chain seq x y z
N MET A 1 -14.14 -16.82 6.21
CA MET A 1 -13.29 -15.73 6.72
C MET A 1 -11.93 -15.83 6.05
N ARG A 2 -11.55 -14.83 5.29
CA ARG A 2 -10.25 -14.77 4.61
C ARG A 2 -9.23 -14.24 5.62
N ARG A 3 -8.10 -14.92 5.77
CA ARG A 3 -6.98 -14.42 6.55
C ARG A 3 -6.27 -13.32 5.74
N PRO A 4 -6.05 -12.12 6.30
CA PRO A 4 -5.29 -11.11 5.59
C PRO A 4 -3.81 -11.51 5.43
N SER A 5 -3.22 -11.18 4.30
CA SER A 5 -1.79 -11.31 4.09
C SER A 5 -1.04 -10.20 4.85
N LEU A 6 0.18 -10.49 5.29
CA LEU A 6 1.07 -9.47 5.84
C LEU A 6 1.92 -8.84 4.73
N LEU A 7 1.74 -7.53 4.52
CA LEU A 7 2.59 -6.73 3.65
C LEU A 7 3.60 -5.95 4.49
N VAL A 8 4.88 -6.12 4.20
CA VAL A 8 5.97 -5.38 4.87
C VAL A 8 6.65 -4.44 3.87
N SER A 9 6.69 -3.15 4.23
CA SER A 9 7.42 -2.16 3.44
C SER A 9 8.92 -2.18 3.78
N VAL A 10 9.76 -2.24 2.75
CA VAL A 10 11.23 -2.29 2.82
C VAL A 10 11.86 -1.11 2.08
N ARG A 11 13.08 -0.69 2.46
CA ARG A 11 13.83 0.42 1.85
C ARG A 11 15.02 -0.04 1.02
N CYS A 12 15.49 -1.26 1.23
CA CYS A 12 16.66 -1.81 0.54
C CYS A 12 16.59 -3.33 0.45
N ALA A 13 17.47 -3.91 -0.36
CA ALA A 13 17.54 -5.35 -0.59
C ALA A 13 17.83 -6.16 0.68
N ASP A 14 18.64 -5.63 1.61
CA ASP A 14 18.96 -6.32 2.87
C ASP A 14 17.72 -6.53 3.75
N GLU A 15 16.73 -5.62 3.69
CA GLU A 15 15.49 -5.73 4.45
C GLU A 15 14.54 -6.78 3.87
N VAL A 16 14.67 -7.16 2.58
CA VAL A 16 13.82 -8.15 1.91
C VAL A 16 13.94 -9.50 2.60
N ALA A 17 15.17 -9.98 2.84
CA ALA A 17 15.40 -11.26 3.51
C ALA A 17 14.79 -11.27 4.92
N SER A 18 15.04 -10.22 5.73
CA SER A 18 14.50 -10.11 7.09
C SER A 18 12.96 -10.11 7.11
N ALA A 19 12.33 -9.43 6.15
CA ALA A 19 10.87 -9.38 6.04
C ALA A 19 10.30 -10.78 5.70
N ILE A 20 10.90 -11.48 4.73
CA ILE A 20 10.44 -12.81 4.30
C ILE A 20 10.64 -13.85 5.41
N GLU A 21 11.82 -13.88 6.03
CA GLU A 21 12.11 -14.79 7.16
C GLU A 21 11.16 -14.56 8.34
N GLY A 22 10.70 -13.31 8.53
CA GLY A 22 9.72 -12.96 9.54
C GLY A 22 8.28 -13.34 9.18
N GLY A 23 8.00 -13.77 7.96
CA GLY A 23 6.68 -14.22 7.51
C GLY A 23 5.88 -13.17 6.72
N ALA A 24 6.53 -12.15 6.16
CA ALA A 24 5.89 -11.27 5.19
C ALA A 24 5.50 -12.06 3.94
N GLU A 25 4.25 -11.94 3.52
CA GLU A 25 3.72 -12.61 2.31
C GLU A 25 3.81 -11.69 1.08
N ILE A 26 3.85 -10.37 1.32
CA ILE A 26 3.99 -9.35 0.27
C ILE A 26 5.11 -8.39 0.67
N ILE A 27 6.07 -8.19 -0.21
CA ILE A 27 7.13 -7.20 -0.04
C ILE A 27 6.71 -5.91 -0.75
N ASP A 28 6.92 -4.76 -0.09
CA ASP A 28 6.61 -3.46 -0.65
C ASP A 28 7.82 -2.54 -0.62
N VAL A 29 8.32 -2.13 -1.78
CA VAL A 29 9.51 -1.27 -1.85
C VAL A 29 9.09 0.19 -1.84
N LYS A 30 9.57 0.97 -0.85
CA LYS A 30 9.32 2.41 -0.77
C LYS A 30 10.44 3.17 -0.05
N GLU A 31 10.52 4.49 -0.27
CA GLU A 31 11.41 5.39 0.46
C GLU A 31 10.61 6.32 1.38
N PRO A 32 10.53 6.01 2.69
CA PRO A 32 9.73 6.79 3.64
C PRO A 32 10.16 8.24 3.82
N LEU A 33 11.40 8.60 3.45
CA LEU A 33 11.89 9.99 3.52
C LEU A 33 11.25 10.88 2.45
N HIS A 34 10.73 10.28 1.37
CA HIS A 34 10.06 10.99 0.28
C HIS A 34 8.53 11.00 0.41
N GLY A 35 8.01 10.92 1.65
CA GLY A 35 6.57 10.98 1.93
C GLY A 35 5.90 9.63 2.14
N SER A 36 4.57 9.61 2.10
CA SER A 36 3.77 8.41 2.37
C SER A 36 3.99 7.32 1.33
N LEU A 37 4.01 7.71 0.07
CA LEU A 37 4.21 6.87 -1.12
C LEU A 37 5.54 7.16 -1.82
N GLY A 38 6.57 7.60 -1.06
CA GLY A 38 7.87 7.91 -1.63
C GLY A 38 8.44 6.75 -2.46
N MET A 39 8.76 7.03 -3.71
CA MET A 39 9.38 6.06 -4.61
C MET A 39 10.86 5.91 -4.28
N ALA A 40 11.35 4.69 -4.25
CA ALA A 40 12.76 4.39 -4.07
C ALA A 40 13.56 4.70 -5.36
N SER A 41 14.89 4.87 -5.23
CA SER A 41 15.75 5.11 -6.38
C SER A 41 15.76 3.93 -7.35
N PRO A 42 16.08 4.14 -8.64
CA PRO A 42 16.21 3.07 -9.63
C PRO A 42 17.16 1.95 -9.18
N GLU A 43 18.28 2.29 -8.56
CA GLU A 43 19.26 1.34 -8.05
C GLU A 43 18.69 0.50 -6.91
N THR A 44 17.95 1.13 -6.00
CA THR A 44 17.26 0.44 -4.90
C THR A 44 16.19 -0.51 -5.44
N LEU A 45 15.39 -0.06 -6.43
CA LEU A 45 14.37 -0.89 -7.07
C LEU A 45 15.00 -2.11 -7.76
N ALA A 46 16.09 -1.91 -8.51
CA ALA A 46 16.80 -3.00 -9.17
C ALA A 46 17.37 -4.02 -8.15
N ALA A 47 18.00 -3.54 -7.07
CA ALA A 47 18.53 -4.41 -6.02
C ALA A 47 17.43 -5.18 -5.28
N CYS A 48 16.31 -4.54 -4.91
CA CYS A 48 15.17 -5.20 -4.28
C CYS A 48 14.51 -6.21 -5.22
N SER A 49 14.32 -5.86 -6.50
CA SER A 49 13.80 -6.77 -7.54
C SER A 49 14.64 -8.05 -7.68
N ALA A 50 15.96 -7.93 -7.53
CA ALA A 50 16.87 -9.07 -7.57
C ALA A 50 16.82 -9.91 -6.29
N ALA A 51 16.53 -9.30 -5.14
CA ALA A 51 16.49 -9.95 -3.83
C ALA A 51 15.16 -10.67 -3.54
N VAL A 52 14.04 -10.24 -4.15
CA VAL A 52 12.73 -10.88 -3.95
C VAL A 52 12.67 -12.21 -4.69
N PRO A 53 12.40 -13.37 -4.02
CA PRO A 53 12.26 -14.66 -4.66
C PRO A 53 11.13 -14.71 -5.69
N GLU A 54 11.22 -15.58 -6.70
CA GLU A 54 10.26 -15.67 -7.81
C GLU A 54 8.80 -15.91 -7.36
N HIS A 55 8.63 -16.71 -6.32
CA HIS A 55 7.32 -17.07 -5.80
C HIS A 55 6.73 -16.04 -4.83
N HIS A 56 7.48 -14.98 -4.47
CA HIS A 56 7.01 -13.93 -3.57
C HIS A 56 6.36 -12.78 -4.36
N LEU A 57 5.21 -12.32 -3.87
CA LEU A 57 4.59 -11.11 -4.39
C LEU A 57 5.35 -9.88 -3.90
N TRP A 58 5.54 -8.90 -4.80
CA TRP A 58 6.07 -7.62 -4.41
C TRP A 58 5.41 -6.46 -5.14
N THR A 59 5.35 -5.34 -4.46
CA THR A 59 4.78 -4.08 -4.92
C THR A 59 5.79 -2.95 -4.69
N LEU A 60 5.53 -1.79 -5.27
CA LEU A 60 6.30 -0.60 -4.98
C LEU A 60 5.43 0.65 -4.88
N ALA A 61 5.95 1.66 -4.18
CA ALA A 61 5.37 2.99 -4.14
C ALA A 61 5.78 3.76 -5.40
N GLY A 62 4.80 4.26 -6.15
CA GLY A 62 4.99 5.02 -7.39
C GLY A 62 5.00 6.54 -7.20
N GLY A 63 4.84 7.03 -5.97
CA GLY A 63 4.69 8.45 -5.66
C GLY A 63 3.24 8.92 -5.69
N GLU A 64 3.05 10.24 -5.65
CA GLU A 64 1.74 10.86 -5.78
C GLU A 64 1.33 10.94 -7.26
N LEU A 65 0.05 10.72 -7.53
CA LEU A 65 -0.48 10.62 -8.89
C LEU A 65 -0.21 11.88 -9.73
N LEU A 66 -0.47 13.06 -9.17
CA LEU A 66 -0.33 14.32 -9.90
C LEU A 66 1.15 14.67 -10.16
N ASP A 67 2.07 14.31 -9.27
CA ASP A 67 3.50 14.49 -9.51
C ASP A 67 3.97 13.57 -10.63
N ARG A 68 3.41 12.37 -10.70
CA ARG A 68 3.69 11.44 -11.79
C ARG A 68 3.17 11.99 -13.12
N ARG A 69 1.96 12.57 -13.14
CA ARG A 69 1.39 13.19 -14.34
C ARG A 69 2.28 14.33 -14.87
N LYS A 70 2.72 15.24 -13.99
CA LYS A 70 3.62 16.34 -14.38
C LYS A 70 4.88 15.87 -15.06
N ARG A 71 5.52 14.80 -14.53
CA ARG A 71 6.70 14.19 -15.15
C ARG A 71 6.41 13.56 -16.50
N MET A 72 5.23 12.92 -16.68
CA MET A 72 4.81 12.38 -17.99
C MET A 72 4.57 13.46 -19.03
N ASP A 73 4.07 14.62 -18.60
CA ASP A 73 3.79 15.76 -19.48
C ASP A 73 5.04 16.62 -19.78
N GLY A 74 6.20 16.29 -19.17
CA GLY A 74 7.46 17.03 -19.36
C GLY A 74 7.47 18.42 -18.74
N SER A 75 6.59 18.69 -17.78
CA SER A 75 6.43 20.03 -17.20
C SER A 75 7.49 20.41 -16.14
N GLU A 76 8.30 19.47 -15.69
CA GLU A 76 9.33 19.72 -14.66
C GLU A 76 10.77 19.83 -15.22
N ASP A 77 11.07 19.22 -16.37
CA ASP A 77 12.39 19.32 -17.01
C ASP A 77 12.20 19.68 -18.48
N GLY A 78 12.67 20.84 -18.91
CA GLY A 78 12.52 21.36 -20.27
C GLY A 78 13.14 20.53 -21.40
N ASP A 79 13.36 19.24 -21.19
CA ASP A 79 13.82 18.29 -22.20
C ASP A 79 12.64 17.54 -22.82
N THR A 80 12.12 18.08 -23.91
CA THR A 80 11.03 17.50 -24.72
C THR A 80 11.48 16.36 -25.65
N THR A 81 12.72 15.91 -25.56
CA THR A 81 13.29 14.89 -26.45
C THR A 81 13.14 13.46 -25.93
N SER A 82 12.62 13.26 -24.70
CA SER A 82 12.37 11.92 -24.18
C SER A 82 11.07 11.33 -24.75
N PRO A 83 11.08 10.12 -25.33
CA PRO A 83 9.85 9.47 -25.79
C PRO A 83 8.89 9.35 -24.63
N ARG A 84 7.59 9.60 -24.88
CA ARG A 84 6.44 9.48 -23.95
C ARG A 84 6.76 8.53 -22.83
N ALA A 85 6.95 9.10 -21.62
CA ALA A 85 7.58 8.44 -20.51
C ALA A 85 6.86 7.12 -20.19
N THR A 86 7.39 6.07 -20.76
CA THR A 86 7.17 4.74 -20.24
C THR A 86 7.47 4.85 -18.74
N VAL A 87 6.53 4.53 -17.89
CA VAL A 87 6.78 4.52 -16.46
C VAL A 87 8.06 3.74 -16.24
N PHE A 88 9.06 4.46 -16.01
CA PHE A 88 10.14 4.38 -15.19
C PHE A 88 10.15 3.18 -14.19
N LEU A 89 9.89 2.00 -14.70
CA LEU A 89 10.46 0.83 -14.06
C LEU A 89 11.83 0.67 -14.72
N PRO A 90 12.94 0.85 -13.97
CA PRO A 90 14.27 0.56 -14.48
C PRO A 90 14.29 -0.89 -14.99
N GLU A 91 15.34 -1.29 -15.69
CA GLU A 91 15.54 -2.69 -16.03
C GLU A 91 15.56 -3.53 -14.76
N LEU A 92 14.37 -4.01 -14.37
CA LEU A 92 14.18 -4.84 -13.18
C LEU A 92 14.39 -6.30 -13.57
N LYS A 93 15.09 -7.05 -12.74
CA LYS A 93 15.21 -8.51 -12.90
C LYS A 93 13.83 -9.15 -12.93
N ARG A 94 12.88 -8.56 -12.19
CA ARG A 94 11.50 -9.00 -12.07
C ARG A 94 10.56 -7.81 -11.91
N LEU A 95 9.51 -7.75 -12.72
CA LEU A 95 8.49 -6.70 -12.58
C LEU A 95 7.70 -6.86 -11.27
N PRO A 96 7.27 -5.77 -10.62
CA PRO A 96 6.37 -5.82 -9.48
C PRO A 96 4.99 -6.34 -9.91
N TYR A 97 4.27 -6.93 -8.96
CA TYR A 97 2.86 -7.24 -9.14
C TYR A 97 2.01 -5.97 -9.32
N ALA A 98 2.34 -4.92 -8.59
CA ALA A 98 1.64 -3.65 -8.66
C ALA A 98 2.51 -2.45 -8.28
N VAL A 99 2.12 -1.28 -8.80
CA VAL A 99 2.62 0.04 -8.41
C VAL A 99 1.48 0.81 -7.74
N LYS A 100 1.76 1.44 -6.61
CA LYS A 100 0.78 2.20 -5.81
C LYS A 100 0.97 3.69 -6.02
N PHE A 101 -0.12 4.42 -6.30
CA PHE A 101 -0.12 5.85 -6.52
C PHE A 101 -1.01 6.55 -5.48
N GLY A 102 -0.44 7.51 -4.75
CA GLY A 102 -1.15 8.33 -3.80
C GLY A 102 -2.06 9.34 -4.48
N LEU A 103 -3.20 9.61 -3.88
CA LEU A 103 -4.20 10.55 -4.42
C LEU A 103 -4.18 11.90 -3.70
N SER A 104 -3.01 12.31 -3.14
CA SER A 104 -2.92 13.65 -2.55
C SER A 104 -3.14 14.74 -3.61
N GLN A 105 -3.75 15.86 -3.20
CA GLN A 105 -4.12 17.00 -4.06
C GLN A 105 -5.11 16.66 -5.19
N CYS A 106 -5.74 15.49 -5.17
CA CYS A 106 -6.64 15.02 -6.23
C CYS A 106 -8.12 15.38 -6.00
N ARG A 107 -8.50 15.99 -4.85
CA ARG A 107 -9.90 16.22 -4.47
C ARG A 107 -10.71 16.96 -5.54
N ASP A 108 -10.16 18.03 -6.06
CA ASP A 108 -10.86 18.95 -6.98
C ASP A 108 -10.39 18.77 -8.43
N THR A 109 -9.89 17.56 -8.78
CA THR A 109 -9.40 17.25 -10.11
C THR A 109 -10.15 16.07 -10.72
N GLU A 110 -10.10 15.93 -12.03
CA GLU A 110 -10.55 14.72 -12.73
C GLU A 110 -9.43 13.65 -12.62
N TRP A 111 -9.20 13.15 -11.42
CA TRP A 111 -8.10 12.22 -11.12
C TRP A 111 -8.29 10.82 -11.70
N THR A 112 -9.52 10.40 -11.97
CA THR A 112 -9.80 9.04 -12.46
C THR A 112 -9.25 8.84 -13.87
N GLY A 113 -9.38 9.83 -14.75
CA GLY A 113 -8.76 9.81 -16.07
C GLY A 113 -7.23 9.84 -15.99
N VAL A 114 -6.68 10.69 -15.10
CA VAL A 114 -5.23 10.73 -14.85
C VAL A 114 -4.71 9.38 -14.35
N PHE A 115 -5.44 8.74 -13.42
CA PHE A 115 -5.07 7.41 -12.92
C PHE A 115 -5.12 6.36 -14.04
N HIS A 116 -6.13 6.41 -14.89
CA HIS A 116 -6.25 5.52 -16.04
C HIS A 116 -5.05 5.67 -16.99
N ASP A 117 -4.67 6.90 -17.35
CA ASP A 117 -3.51 7.17 -18.22
C ASP A 117 -2.20 6.64 -17.62
N VAL A 118 -1.99 6.90 -16.31
CA VAL A 118 -0.82 6.39 -15.58
C VAL A 118 -0.84 4.87 -15.52
N ALA A 119 -1.98 4.25 -15.25
CA ALA A 119 -2.12 2.80 -15.23
C ALA A 119 -1.83 2.18 -16.61
N ALA A 120 -2.32 2.80 -17.69
CA ALA A 120 -2.08 2.35 -19.06
C ALA A 120 -0.61 2.49 -19.52
N SER A 121 0.18 3.32 -18.83
CA SER A 121 1.62 3.47 -19.09
C SER A 121 2.48 2.39 -18.43
N LEU A 122 1.92 1.58 -17.51
CA LEU A 122 2.62 0.46 -16.89
C LEU A 122 2.76 -0.73 -17.85
N PRO A 123 3.76 -1.60 -17.66
CA PRO A 123 3.83 -2.87 -18.37
C PRO A 123 2.54 -3.68 -18.18
N VAL A 124 2.13 -4.42 -19.22
CA VAL A 124 0.83 -5.14 -19.30
C VAL A 124 0.52 -6.00 -18.07
N ASN A 125 1.54 -6.56 -17.42
CA ASN A 125 1.37 -7.46 -16.27
C ASN A 125 1.53 -6.74 -14.92
N VAL A 126 1.67 -5.42 -14.90
CA VAL A 126 1.83 -4.61 -13.68
C VAL A 126 0.55 -3.84 -13.43
N ARG A 127 -0.03 -4.02 -12.23
CA ARG A 127 -1.27 -3.34 -11.85
C ARG A 127 -0.98 -1.97 -11.26
N ALA A 128 -1.88 -1.02 -11.47
CA ALA A 128 -1.91 0.22 -10.70
C ALA A 128 -2.88 0.05 -9.51
N ILE A 129 -2.48 0.53 -8.33
CA ILE A 129 -3.32 0.53 -7.13
C ILE A 129 -3.47 1.98 -6.66
N PRO A 130 -4.70 2.54 -6.63
CA PRO A 130 -4.94 3.84 -6.03
C PRO A 130 -4.83 3.76 -4.51
N VAL A 131 -4.24 4.81 -3.90
CA VAL A 131 -4.12 4.93 -2.45
C VAL A 131 -5.04 6.02 -1.95
N ALA A 132 -6.06 5.61 -1.21
CA ALA A 132 -6.97 6.51 -0.49
C ALA A 132 -6.38 6.86 0.88
N TYR A 133 -6.44 8.12 1.26
CA TYR A 133 -5.94 8.58 2.56
C TYR A 133 -7.07 8.72 3.57
N ALA A 134 -6.91 8.11 4.76
CA ALA A 134 -7.87 8.23 5.85
C ALA A 134 -7.98 9.68 6.37
N ASP A 135 -6.88 10.41 6.36
CA ASP A 135 -6.76 11.85 6.62
C ASP A 135 -6.90 12.68 5.33
N TRP A 136 -7.90 12.34 4.51
CA TRP A 136 -8.13 12.87 3.18
C TRP A 136 -8.21 14.40 3.12
N GLN A 137 -8.70 15.07 4.19
CA GLN A 137 -8.72 16.52 4.26
C GLN A 137 -7.30 17.10 4.27
N ALA A 138 -6.41 16.56 5.10
CA ALA A 138 -5.03 16.98 5.18
C ALA A 138 -4.26 16.66 3.88
N ALA A 139 -4.58 15.54 3.25
CA ALA A 139 -4.01 15.15 1.97
C ALA A 139 -4.54 15.97 0.78
N GLY A 140 -5.67 16.69 0.91
CA GLY A 140 -6.38 17.26 -0.23
C GLY A 140 -6.83 16.19 -1.23
N SER A 141 -7.10 14.97 -0.75
CA SER A 141 -7.48 13.83 -1.60
C SER A 141 -8.99 13.61 -1.63
N PRO A 142 -9.52 12.83 -2.59
CA PRO A 142 -10.85 12.25 -2.48
C PRO A 142 -10.98 11.44 -1.19
N ASP A 143 -12.16 11.35 -0.60
CA ASP A 143 -12.41 10.51 0.55
C ASP A 143 -12.36 9.01 0.20
N VAL A 144 -12.18 8.15 1.21
CA VAL A 144 -12.05 6.71 0.99
C VAL A 144 -13.26 6.11 0.27
N PRO A 145 -14.53 6.43 0.63
CA PRO A 145 -15.69 5.96 -0.11
C PRO A 145 -15.70 6.34 -1.59
N ALA A 146 -15.29 7.56 -1.94
CA ALA A 146 -15.20 7.99 -3.34
C ALA A 146 -14.19 7.17 -4.14
N VAL A 147 -13.03 6.85 -3.54
CA VAL A 147 -12.01 6.01 -4.18
C VAL A 147 -12.50 4.56 -4.34
N LEU A 148 -13.17 3.99 -3.34
CA LEU A 148 -13.76 2.66 -3.42
C LEU A 148 -14.85 2.58 -4.49
N ASN A 149 -15.70 3.62 -4.60
CA ASN A 149 -16.72 3.70 -5.64
C ASN A 149 -16.10 3.81 -7.04
N ALA A 150 -15.03 4.60 -7.20
CA ALA A 150 -14.30 4.68 -8.46
C ALA A 150 -13.67 3.33 -8.82
N ALA A 151 -13.07 2.62 -7.86
CA ALA A 151 -12.51 1.29 -8.10
C ALA A 151 -13.58 0.31 -8.62
N ASN A 152 -14.77 0.31 -8.02
CA ASN A 152 -15.90 -0.48 -8.53
C ASN A 152 -16.32 -0.06 -9.94
N LEU A 153 -16.45 1.24 -10.19
CA LEU A 153 -16.92 1.78 -11.48
C LEU A 153 -15.96 1.46 -12.63
N TYR A 154 -14.66 1.59 -12.39
CA TYR A 154 -13.61 1.41 -13.38
C TYR A 154 -13.00 0.00 -13.39
N GLY A 155 -13.47 -0.91 -12.54
CA GLY A 155 -12.99 -2.30 -12.48
C GLY A 155 -11.57 -2.44 -11.90
N TRP A 156 -11.12 -1.51 -11.05
CA TRP A 156 -9.84 -1.66 -10.36
C TRP A 156 -9.97 -2.71 -9.25
N SER A 157 -9.06 -3.66 -9.25
CA SER A 157 -9.19 -4.83 -8.38
C SER A 157 -8.77 -4.61 -6.92
N THR A 158 -8.08 -3.52 -6.62
CA THR A 158 -7.49 -3.29 -5.30
C THR A 158 -7.41 -1.80 -4.98
N VAL A 159 -7.68 -1.43 -3.71
CA VAL A 159 -7.46 -0.10 -3.14
C VAL A 159 -6.62 -0.26 -1.87
N LEU A 160 -5.60 0.59 -1.70
CA LEU A 160 -4.89 0.72 -0.44
C LEU A 160 -5.48 1.90 0.36
N VAL A 161 -5.80 1.70 1.63
CA VAL A 161 -6.11 2.77 2.59
C VAL A 161 -4.89 3.01 3.47
N ASP A 162 -4.35 4.23 3.47
CA ASP A 162 -3.18 4.62 4.28
C ASP A 162 -3.47 5.98 4.97
N THR A 163 -2.53 6.51 5.73
CA THR A 163 -2.51 7.89 6.23
C THR A 163 -1.49 8.70 5.45
N PHE A 164 -1.79 9.96 5.16
CA PHE A 164 -0.92 10.88 4.42
C PHE A 164 0.12 11.53 5.34
N ASP A 165 -0.37 12.28 6.33
CA ASP A 165 0.50 12.96 7.29
C ASP A 165 1.01 11.99 8.35
N LYS A 166 2.28 11.64 8.23
CA LYS A 166 2.91 10.70 9.15
C LYS A 166 3.40 11.36 10.44
N ALA A 167 3.35 12.67 10.54
CA ALA A 167 3.78 13.40 11.74
C ALA A 167 2.60 13.71 12.66
N GLU A 168 1.50 14.24 12.11
CA GLU A 168 0.43 14.85 12.90
C GLU A 168 -0.89 14.07 12.90
N SER A 169 -1.22 13.32 11.83
CA SER A 169 -2.53 12.69 11.70
C SER A 169 -2.78 11.45 12.56
N GLY A 170 -1.79 10.93 13.30
CA GLY A 170 -1.97 9.70 14.10
C GLY A 170 -1.93 8.41 13.26
N SER A 171 -2.40 7.31 13.83
CA SER A 171 -2.56 6.02 13.16
C SER A 171 -3.92 5.92 12.43
N LEU A 172 -4.10 4.90 11.60
CA LEU A 172 -5.38 4.63 10.97
C LEU A 172 -6.53 4.51 12.00
N LEU A 173 -6.25 3.88 13.15
CA LEU A 173 -7.26 3.67 14.20
C LEU A 173 -7.55 4.91 15.05
N ASP A 174 -6.67 5.93 15.02
CA ASP A 174 -6.95 7.24 15.60
C ASP A 174 -7.92 8.05 14.74
N LEU A 175 -7.96 7.78 13.43
CA LEU A 175 -8.75 8.51 12.44
C LEU A 175 -10.07 7.83 12.11
N VAL A 176 -10.09 6.48 12.11
CA VAL A 176 -11.21 5.70 11.60
C VAL A 176 -11.60 4.60 12.56
N SER A 177 -12.88 4.50 12.89
CA SER A 177 -13.40 3.42 13.74
C SER A 177 -13.28 2.05 13.05
N ILE A 178 -13.11 0.99 13.86
CA ILE A 178 -13.12 -0.40 13.37
C ILE A 178 -14.41 -0.70 12.59
N LYS A 179 -15.54 -0.21 13.06
CA LYS A 179 -16.84 -0.38 12.36
C LYS A 179 -16.79 0.21 10.95
N THR A 180 -16.23 1.40 10.79
CA THR A 180 -16.10 2.05 9.48
C THR A 180 -15.16 1.26 8.56
N LEU A 181 -14.03 0.74 9.10
CA LEU A 181 -13.12 -0.12 8.34
C LEU A 181 -13.80 -1.40 7.87
N GLN A 182 -14.57 -2.04 8.73
CA GLN A 182 -15.36 -3.22 8.38
C GLN A 182 -16.37 -2.92 7.27
N ASP A 183 -17.07 -1.79 7.36
CA ASP A 183 -18.03 -1.37 6.35
C ASP A 183 -17.37 -1.12 4.99
N TRP A 184 -16.21 -0.44 4.96
CA TRP A 184 -15.44 -0.23 3.75
C TRP A 184 -14.96 -1.53 3.11
N VAL A 185 -14.37 -2.43 3.90
CA VAL A 185 -13.90 -3.74 3.41
C VAL A 185 -15.07 -4.58 2.89
N ALA A 186 -16.18 -4.64 3.63
CA ALA A 186 -17.36 -5.39 3.22
C ALA A 186 -18.01 -4.82 1.96
N GLN A 187 -18.08 -3.48 1.82
CA GLN A 187 -18.60 -2.83 0.63
C GLN A 187 -17.73 -3.13 -0.59
N ALA A 188 -16.41 -2.94 -0.48
CA ALA A 188 -15.46 -3.21 -1.55
C ALA A 188 -15.53 -4.67 -2.01
N SER A 189 -15.53 -5.61 -1.05
CA SER A 189 -15.57 -7.05 -1.33
C SER A 189 -16.81 -7.48 -2.09
N ARG A 190 -17.98 -6.86 -1.84
CA ARG A 190 -19.23 -7.14 -2.59
C ARG A 190 -19.11 -6.80 -4.08
N HIS A 191 -18.20 -5.91 -4.43
CA HIS A 191 -17.92 -5.48 -5.79
C HIS A 191 -16.64 -6.09 -6.38
N GLY A 192 -16.04 -7.06 -5.69
CA GLY A 192 -14.81 -7.71 -6.15
C GLY A 192 -13.56 -6.85 -6.00
N VAL A 193 -13.62 -5.78 -5.18
CA VAL A 193 -12.47 -4.91 -4.89
C VAL A 193 -11.82 -5.36 -3.58
N ASP A 194 -10.55 -5.72 -3.64
CA ASP A 194 -9.73 -6.03 -2.48
C ASP A 194 -9.27 -4.74 -1.78
N VAL A 195 -9.28 -4.73 -0.45
CA VAL A 195 -8.77 -3.60 0.35
C VAL A 195 -7.51 -4.00 1.10
N VAL A 196 -6.47 -3.18 1.00
CA VAL A 196 -5.28 -3.24 1.86
C VAL A 196 -5.40 -2.15 2.90
N LEU A 197 -5.19 -2.47 4.18
CA LEU A 197 -5.22 -1.49 5.27
C LEU A 197 -3.81 -1.21 5.78
N ALA A 198 -3.44 0.06 5.79
CA ALA A 198 -2.18 0.61 6.26
C ALA A 198 -2.42 1.85 7.12
N GLY A 199 -1.37 2.55 7.53
CA GLY A 199 -1.48 3.84 8.22
C GLY A 199 -0.94 3.80 9.64
N ARG A 200 0.39 3.75 9.79
CA ARG A 200 1.09 3.79 11.08
C ARG A 200 0.59 2.78 12.12
N LEU A 201 0.12 1.64 11.67
CA LEU A 201 -0.34 0.57 12.55
C LEU A 201 0.79 0.13 13.49
N SER A 202 0.50 0.03 14.78
CA SER A 202 1.33 -0.60 15.79
C SER A 202 1.11 -2.12 15.77
N ILE A 203 1.94 -2.87 16.52
CA ILE A 203 1.73 -4.33 16.68
C ILE A 203 0.38 -4.59 17.33
N GLU A 204 -0.02 -3.77 18.29
CA GLU A 204 -1.27 -3.87 19.05
C GLU A 204 -2.52 -3.61 18.18
N ASP A 205 -2.39 -2.81 17.11
CA ASP A 205 -3.47 -2.49 16.19
C ASP A 205 -3.79 -3.66 15.24
N VAL A 206 -2.79 -4.50 14.93
CA VAL A 206 -2.88 -5.54 13.91
C VAL A 206 -4.04 -6.51 14.11
N PRO A 207 -4.32 -7.03 15.34
CA PRO A 207 -5.46 -7.93 15.55
C PRO A 207 -6.80 -7.29 15.21
N ALA A 208 -7.01 -6.03 15.59
CA ALA A 208 -8.26 -5.32 15.35
C ALA A 208 -8.47 -5.02 13.86
N VAL A 209 -7.39 -4.59 13.16
CA VAL A 209 -7.42 -4.34 11.72
C VAL A 209 -7.59 -5.64 10.93
N SER A 210 -6.93 -6.73 11.34
CA SER A 210 -7.07 -8.05 10.71
C SER A 210 -8.49 -8.60 10.83
N ALA A 211 -9.18 -8.31 11.94
CA ALA A 211 -10.57 -8.71 12.14
C ALA A 211 -11.57 -7.99 11.22
N CYS A 212 -11.15 -6.94 10.49
CA CYS A 212 -11.93 -6.34 9.41
C CYS A 212 -11.88 -7.17 8.11
N GLU A 213 -11.09 -8.23 8.04
CA GLU A 213 -10.91 -9.14 6.90
C GLU A 213 -10.42 -8.45 5.60
N PRO A 214 -9.46 -7.51 5.67
CA PRO A 214 -8.89 -6.93 4.45
C PRO A 214 -8.11 -8.00 3.65
N MET A 215 -7.76 -7.70 2.41
CA MET A 215 -6.86 -8.56 1.62
C MET A 215 -5.48 -8.67 2.26
N ALA A 216 -4.97 -7.53 2.76
CA ALA A 216 -3.70 -7.48 3.47
C ALA A 216 -3.68 -6.37 4.53
N VAL A 217 -2.87 -6.58 5.57
CA VAL A 217 -2.46 -5.54 6.52
C VAL A 217 -1.03 -5.14 6.19
N ALA A 218 -0.80 -3.82 6.03
CA ALA A 218 0.49 -3.30 5.61
C ALA A 218 1.17 -2.52 6.74
N VAL A 219 2.41 -2.87 7.02
CA VAL A 219 3.21 -2.27 8.10
C VAL A 219 4.61 -1.87 7.66
N ARG A 220 5.18 -0.87 8.34
CA ARG A 220 6.61 -0.57 8.31
C ARG A 220 7.12 -0.26 9.72
N SER A 221 6.65 0.80 10.36
CA SER A 221 7.18 1.27 11.65
C SER A 221 7.12 0.20 12.74
N ALA A 222 6.06 -0.59 12.77
CA ALA A 222 5.85 -1.66 13.73
C ALA A 222 6.90 -2.79 13.66
N VAL A 223 7.54 -2.95 12.50
CA VAL A 223 8.52 -4.03 12.26
C VAL A 223 9.95 -3.52 12.11
N CYS A 224 10.21 -2.24 12.45
CA CYS A 224 11.54 -1.64 12.33
C CYS A 224 12.12 -1.26 13.68
N ILE A 225 13.36 -1.64 13.94
CA ILE A 225 14.16 -1.08 15.05
C ILE A 225 14.55 0.35 14.64
N GLY A 226 14.22 1.34 15.48
CA GLY A 226 14.41 2.76 15.18
C GLY A 226 13.24 3.42 14.45
N GLY A 227 12.06 2.77 14.43
CA GLY A 227 10.83 3.32 13.85
C GLY A 227 10.83 3.35 12.32
N ARG A 228 10.03 4.26 11.72
CA ARG A 228 9.76 4.31 10.27
C ARG A 228 11.03 4.35 9.40
N ASN A 229 12.07 5.06 9.84
CA ASN A 229 13.32 5.22 9.12
C ASN A 229 14.39 4.20 9.52
N GLY A 230 14.09 3.35 10.50
CA GLY A 230 14.95 2.28 10.96
C GLY A 230 14.95 1.05 10.02
N ARG A 231 15.58 -0.02 10.49
CA ARG A 231 15.73 -1.27 9.72
C ARG A 231 14.68 -2.29 10.14
N VAL A 232 14.18 -3.04 9.16
CA VAL A 232 13.28 -4.19 9.38
C VAL A 232 13.99 -5.24 10.24
N ASP A 233 13.29 -5.69 11.28
CA ASP A 233 13.75 -6.75 12.19
C ASP A 233 12.88 -8.00 12.02
N THR A 234 13.51 -9.14 11.77
CA THR A 234 12.83 -10.42 11.55
C THR A 234 11.90 -10.82 12.69
N ARG A 235 12.30 -10.57 13.96
CA ARG A 235 11.49 -10.95 15.13
C ARG A 235 10.24 -10.08 15.25
N LEU A 236 10.36 -8.78 14.96
CA LEU A 236 9.19 -7.89 14.94
C LEU A 236 8.22 -8.28 13.82
N VAL A 237 8.73 -8.67 12.64
CA VAL A 237 7.88 -9.20 11.56
C VAL A 237 7.17 -10.49 12.01
N GLN A 238 7.87 -11.42 12.67
CA GLN A 238 7.28 -12.66 13.22
C GLN A 238 6.17 -12.38 14.22
N MET A 239 6.37 -11.38 15.10
CA MET A 239 5.34 -10.96 16.05
C MET A 239 4.09 -10.45 15.33
N VAL A 240 4.26 -9.58 14.33
CA VAL A 240 3.12 -9.07 13.52
C VAL A 240 2.45 -10.18 12.73
N ALA A 241 3.21 -11.08 12.11
CA ALA A 241 2.68 -12.22 11.36
C ALA A 241 1.82 -13.13 12.25
N SER A 242 2.26 -13.42 13.48
CA SER A 242 1.47 -14.20 14.44
C SER A 242 0.16 -13.51 14.82
N GLN A 243 0.16 -12.18 14.99
CA GLN A 243 -1.04 -11.40 15.29
C GLN A 243 -2.07 -11.43 14.15
N CYS A 244 -1.62 -11.41 12.89
CA CYS A 244 -2.49 -11.59 11.73
C CYS A 244 -3.17 -12.97 11.73
N HIS A 245 -2.48 -14.01 12.26
CA HIS A 245 -3.00 -15.38 12.33
C HIS A 245 -4.01 -15.59 13.47
N ASP A 246 -3.72 -15.07 14.68
CA ASP A 246 -4.54 -15.28 15.86
C ASP A 246 -5.90 -14.59 15.77
N SER A 247 -6.01 -13.49 15.06
CA SER A 247 -7.27 -12.76 14.86
C SER A 247 -8.34 -13.60 14.18
N SER A 248 -7.95 -14.54 13.32
CA SER A 248 -8.88 -15.46 12.66
C SER A 248 -9.47 -16.53 13.60
N LEU A 249 -8.78 -16.86 14.72
CA LEU A 249 -9.22 -17.84 15.72
C LEU A 249 -10.16 -17.23 16.76
N ASN A 250 -9.95 -15.96 17.13
CA ASN A 250 -10.79 -15.29 18.13
C ASN A 250 -12.20 -14.94 17.61
N SER A 251 -12.37 -14.69 16.32
CA SER A 251 -13.69 -14.48 15.72
C SER A 251 -14.53 -15.78 15.71
N ARG A 252 -13.89 -16.96 15.54
CA ARG A 252 -14.57 -18.26 15.62
C ARG A 252 -15.05 -18.59 17.05
N LYS A 253 -14.30 -18.21 18.10
CA LYS A 253 -14.70 -18.47 19.49
C LYS A 253 -15.89 -17.62 19.92
N LYS A 254 -16.04 -16.38 19.43
CA LYS A 254 -17.22 -15.55 19.74
C LYS A 254 -18.52 -16.02 19.08
N SER A 255 -18.46 -16.70 17.93
CA SER A 255 -19.65 -17.26 17.27
C SER A 255 -20.13 -18.57 17.87
N ILE A 256 -19.31 -19.28 18.68
CA ILE A 256 -19.65 -20.55 19.32
C ILE A 256 -20.24 -20.37 20.76
N VAL A 257 -19.98 -19.22 21.39
CA VAL A 257 -20.42 -18.89 22.75
C VAL A 257 -21.71 -18.06 22.77
N GLY A 258 -22.25 -17.70 21.62
CA GLY A 258 -23.46 -16.87 21.45
C GLY A 258 -24.70 -17.61 20.94
N ASN A 259 -24.86 -18.90 21.29
CA ASN A 259 -26.13 -19.65 21.13
C ASN A 259 -26.61 -20.16 22.47
#